data_f5489bdef594cdc8cf2e900a8a69ee94
#
_entry.id   f5489bdef594cdc8cf2e900a8a69ee94
#
_cell.length_a   1.000
_cell.length_b   1.000
_cell.length_c   1.000
_cell.angle_alpha   90.00
_cell.angle_beta   90.00
_cell.angle_gamma   90.00
#
_symmetry.space_group_name_H-M   'P 1'
#
loop_
_entity.id
_entity.type
_entity.pdbx_description
1 polymer ?
#
loop_
_entity_poly.entity_id
_entity_poly.type
_entity_poly.pdbx_seq_one_letter_code
_entity_poly.pdbx_strand_id
1 'polypeptide(L)'
;MNQSDLVIYVWEGQADIADRVERCMLNMDVEVVRADGLNPPPASALSHNAISIVSVSVLEGARFSRHHIEGTFGGMPVLWVSSNLRGATPGSYATEYSHVLPFDFTGAELRAMLARILQRLQSAHNQPQRSDDIIAVAPCMLSLLHDADTFADCEHSVLISGETGTGKERIAERLHVRNTHYGQGPFVVVNCGAIPDGLFESLFFGHAKGSFTGAVTAHKGFFEQASGGTLFLDEIADLPLYQQVKLLRVLEERTVTRLGSATPVRLDFRLVAATNKPLREQVQAGRFRADLFFRLAVIELQVPSLEERGEADKLAIFSSILHKVIGDELTGTLGEPPFFILDAVAQMYFPGNVRELRNLAERIGVAARQTRDWLAGGATERILRQAQSLSVVTLALPAGSVEPAPASRANWDLEERNRIIAALGANDWKRQHTAQQLGISRKVLWEKMRKYQISDGEPEVPLAVLLPHEIEDDIEK
;
A
#
# COMPACT_ATOMS: atom_id res chain seq x y z
N MET A 1 29.45 17.77 19.51
CA MET A 1 28.07 18.26 19.61
C MET A 1 27.67 18.10 21.05
N ASN A 2 27.29 19.19 21.71
CA ASN A 2 27.03 19.23 23.14
C ASN A 2 25.84 18.36 23.52
N GLN A 3 26.02 17.51 24.55
CA GLN A 3 25.00 16.67 25.19
C GLN A 3 24.02 17.47 26.07
N SER A 4 23.96 18.79 25.95
CA SER A 4 23.49 19.71 26.94
C SER A 4 21.99 20.10 26.90
N ASP A 5 21.10 19.31 26.25
CA ASP A 5 19.68 19.69 26.22
C ASP A 5 18.70 18.50 26.26
N LEU A 6 19.01 17.42 27.02
CA LEU A 6 18.04 16.35 27.25
C LEU A 6 17.09 16.76 28.38
N VAL A 7 15.79 16.82 28.07
CA VAL A 7 14.73 17.04 29.06
C VAL A 7 13.95 15.79 29.31
N ILE A 8 13.82 15.38 30.58
CA ILE A 8 13.05 14.17 30.94
C ILE A 8 11.80 14.65 31.70
N TYR A 9 10.63 14.41 31.13
CA TYR A 9 9.35 14.63 31.79
C TYR A 9 8.93 13.35 32.53
N VAL A 10 8.56 13.53 33.83
CA VAL A 10 8.20 12.38 34.71
C VAL A 10 6.76 12.51 35.18
N TRP A 11 5.93 11.51 34.86
CA TRP A 11 4.55 11.36 35.36
C TRP A 11 4.51 10.27 36.42
N GLU A 12 4.35 10.67 37.68
CA GLU A 12 4.47 9.75 38.83
C GLU A 12 3.21 8.95 39.12
N GLY A 13 2.04 9.51 38.97
CA GLY A 13 0.80 8.92 39.45
C GLY A 13 0.77 8.71 40.95
N GLN A 14 0.60 7.44 41.38
CA GLN A 14 0.65 7.07 42.81
C GLN A 14 2.05 6.60 43.25
N ALA A 15 3.01 6.57 42.32
CA ALA A 15 4.34 6.04 42.57
C ALA A 15 5.36 7.18 42.59
N ASP A 16 6.16 7.26 43.63
CA ASP A 16 7.22 8.27 43.79
C ASP A 16 8.46 7.86 42.97
N ILE A 17 8.43 8.12 41.66
CA ILE A 17 9.51 7.80 40.74
C ILE A 17 10.40 8.99 40.35
N ALA A 18 9.94 10.24 40.50
CA ALA A 18 10.69 11.40 40.07
C ALA A 18 11.96 11.60 40.91
N ASP A 19 11.87 11.48 42.22
CA ASP A 19 13.05 11.56 43.12
C ASP A 19 14.07 10.43 42.79
N ARG A 20 13.59 9.30 42.33
CA ARG A 20 14.47 8.20 41.91
C ARG A 20 15.15 8.49 40.58
N VAL A 21 14.42 9.03 39.59
CA VAL A 21 14.96 9.47 38.31
C VAL A 21 16.00 10.58 38.56
N GLU A 22 15.68 11.60 39.34
CA GLU A 22 16.60 12.69 39.69
C GLU A 22 17.91 12.17 40.28
N ARG A 23 17.82 11.26 41.29
CA ARG A 23 19.01 10.63 41.89
C ARG A 23 19.84 9.82 40.91
N CYS A 24 19.20 9.15 39.97
CA CYS A 24 19.89 8.38 38.94
C CYS A 24 20.60 9.26 37.89
N MET A 25 20.17 10.52 37.76
CA MET A 25 20.68 11.48 36.77
C MET A 25 21.60 12.57 37.36
N LEU A 26 21.86 12.58 38.68
CA LEU A 26 22.61 13.61 39.42
C LEU A 26 23.98 14.00 38.85
N ASN A 27 24.60 13.19 37.99
CA ASN A 27 25.90 13.47 37.37
C ASN A 27 25.82 13.59 35.85
N MET A 28 24.62 13.81 35.30
CA MET A 28 24.40 14.01 33.87
C MET A 28 23.77 15.37 33.64
N ASP A 29 24.13 16.00 32.54
CA ASP A 29 23.57 17.30 32.12
C ASP A 29 22.17 17.06 31.51
N VAL A 30 21.19 16.77 32.39
CA VAL A 30 19.82 16.38 32.03
C VAL A 30 18.88 17.13 32.96
N GLU A 31 17.91 17.82 32.38
CA GLU A 31 16.84 18.48 33.13
C GLU A 31 15.71 17.49 33.39
N VAL A 32 15.30 17.30 34.64
CA VAL A 32 14.16 16.44 35.00
C VAL A 32 13.01 17.35 35.42
N VAL A 33 11.89 17.22 34.70
CA VAL A 33 10.67 18.03 34.93
C VAL A 33 9.55 17.13 35.41
N ARG A 34 8.99 17.41 36.60
CA ARG A 34 7.80 16.69 37.10
C ARG A 34 6.57 17.23 36.38
N ALA A 35 5.81 16.34 35.82
CA ALA A 35 4.58 16.66 35.11
C ALA A 35 3.36 16.26 35.93
N ASP A 36 2.51 17.25 36.23
CA ASP A 36 1.26 17.08 36.95
C ASP A 36 0.10 16.87 36.00
N GLY A 37 -0.73 15.86 36.31
CA GLY A 37 -1.90 15.52 35.51
C GLY A 37 -1.55 14.86 34.16
N LEU A 38 -2.52 14.83 33.25
CA LEU A 38 -2.40 14.23 31.92
C LEU A 38 -2.27 15.28 30.80
N ASN A 39 -1.92 16.51 31.18
CA ASN A 39 -1.73 17.56 30.19
C ASN A 39 -0.35 17.43 29.55
N PRO A 40 -0.25 17.44 28.22
CA PRO A 40 1.02 17.46 27.55
C PRO A 40 1.76 18.76 27.91
N PRO A 41 3.11 18.76 28.00
CA PRO A 41 3.87 19.97 28.15
C PRO A 41 3.57 20.93 26.99
N PRO A 42 3.65 22.24 27.20
CA PRO A 42 3.37 23.20 26.13
C PRO A 42 4.29 22.95 24.92
N ALA A 43 3.74 23.07 23.73
CA ALA A 43 4.46 22.79 22.46
C ALA A 43 5.79 23.53 22.32
N SER A 44 5.93 24.69 22.98
CA SER A 44 7.18 25.49 23.10
C SER A 44 8.26 24.84 23.98
N ALA A 45 7.91 23.86 24.82
CA ALA A 45 8.83 23.15 25.71
C ALA A 45 9.31 21.80 25.10
N LEU A 46 8.75 21.41 23.97
CA LEU A 46 9.14 20.19 23.24
C LEU A 46 10.45 20.45 22.47
N SER A 47 11.58 20.36 23.17
CA SER A 47 12.88 20.30 22.51
C SER A 47 13.03 18.96 21.76
N HIS A 48 13.84 18.91 20.71
CA HIS A 48 14.09 17.72 19.90
C HIS A 48 14.66 16.52 20.68
N ASN A 49 15.04 16.73 21.96
CA ASN A 49 15.62 15.74 22.85
C ASN A 49 14.79 15.58 24.15
N ALA A 50 13.48 15.47 24.04
CA ALA A 50 12.62 15.24 25.20
C ALA A 50 12.18 13.76 25.27
N ILE A 51 12.18 13.18 26.48
CA ILE A 51 11.73 11.82 26.77
C ILE A 51 10.73 11.83 27.91
N SER A 52 9.67 11.06 27.80
CA SER A 52 8.67 10.87 28.84
C SER A 52 8.95 9.61 29.65
N ILE A 53 8.98 9.72 30.99
CA ILE A 53 8.99 8.58 31.92
C ILE A 53 7.64 8.54 32.61
N VAL A 54 6.88 7.48 32.44
CA VAL A 54 5.50 7.38 32.89
C VAL A 54 5.32 6.16 33.80
N SER A 55 4.82 6.38 35.01
CA SER A 55 4.39 5.26 35.86
C SER A 55 3.11 4.64 35.32
N VAL A 56 3.05 3.32 35.28
CA VAL A 56 1.84 2.59 34.89
C VAL A 56 0.67 2.95 35.83
N SER A 57 0.92 3.32 37.09
CA SER A 57 -0.10 3.76 38.04
C SER A 57 -0.84 5.03 37.62
N VAL A 58 -0.29 5.85 36.71
CA VAL A 58 -0.98 7.02 36.14
C VAL A 58 -2.22 6.56 35.35
N LEU A 59 -2.18 5.38 34.74
CA LEU A 59 -3.26 4.85 33.92
C LEU A 59 -4.31 4.08 34.71
N GLU A 60 -3.97 3.56 35.92
CA GLU A 60 -4.87 2.75 36.74
C GLU A 60 -6.08 3.54 37.28
N GLY A 61 -5.97 4.88 37.35
CA GLY A 61 -7.03 5.79 37.82
C GLY A 61 -7.92 6.40 36.72
N ALA A 62 -7.59 6.20 35.46
CA ALA A 62 -8.24 6.87 34.35
C ALA A 62 -8.77 5.86 33.32
N ARG A 63 -10.03 6.00 32.90
CA ARG A 63 -10.60 5.25 31.79
C ARG A 63 -10.02 5.71 30.45
N PHE A 64 -8.77 5.34 30.16
CA PHE A 64 -8.13 5.68 28.89
C PHE A 64 -8.36 4.58 27.84
N SER A 65 -8.77 5.01 26.68
CA SER A 65 -8.64 4.23 25.45
C SER A 65 -7.18 4.28 24.99
N ARG A 66 -6.62 3.16 24.54
CA ARG A 66 -5.23 2.97 24.06
C ARG A 66 -4.73 4.06 23.11
N HIS A 67 -5.60 4.56 22.26
CA HIS A 67 -5.27 5.56 21.23
C HIS A 67 -5.01 6.97 21.78
N HIS A 68 -5.27 7.21 23.07
CA HIS A 68 -5.01 8.52 23.70
C HIS A 68 -3.60 8.63 24.27
N ILE A 69 -2.90 7.53 24.51
CA ILE A 69 -1.67 7.53 25.30
C ILE A 69 -0.51 8.20 24.56
N GLU A 70 -0.30 7.90 23.29
CA GLU A 70 0.79 8.48 22.50
C GLU A 70 0.57 9.95 22.18
N GLY A 71 -0.67 10.38 21.92
CA GLY A 71 -1.02 11.78 21.75
C GLY A 71 -0.97 12.62 23.04
N THR A 72 -1.21 11.99 24.21
CA THR A 72 -1.25 12.66 25.51
C THR A 72 0.15 13.12 25.94
N PHE A 73 1.21 12.43 25.55
CA PHE A 73 2.59 12.77 25.90
C PHE A 73 3.32 13.55 24.79
N GLY A 74 2.59 14.23 23.91
CA GLY A 74 3.16 15.14 22.92
C GLY A 74 4.02 14.48 21.83
N GLY A 75 3.82 13.18 21.57
CA GLY A 75 4.61 12.42 20.59
C GLY A 75 6.05 12.10 21.03
N MET A 76 6.38 12.37 22.30
CA MET A 76 7.68 12.01 22.87
C MET A 76 7.79 10.49 23.08
N PRO A 77 8.99 9.91 22.96
CA PRO A 77 9.22 8.52 23.33
C PRO A 77 8.88 8.29 24.79
N VAL A 78 8.11 7.22 25.07
CA VAL A 78 7.66 6.91 26.42
C VAL A 78 8.44 5.72 26.99
N LEU A 79 9.04 5.92 28.17
CA LEU A 79 9.63 4.89 28.99
C LEU A 79 8.67 4.60 30.15
N TRP A 80 8.15 3.39 30.19
CA TRP A 80 7.21 2.99 31.23
C TRP A 80 7.92 2.50 32.50
N VAL A 81 7.38 2.85 33.65
CA VAL A 81 7.81 2.31 34.94
C VAL A 81 6.66 1.51 35.55
N SER A 82 6.94 0.24 35.80
CA SER A 82 6.00 -0.70 36.40
C SER A 82 5.68 -0.32 37.85
N SER A 83 4.46 -0.63 38.28
CA SER A 83 4.08 -0.55 39.72
C SER A 83 4.65 -1.74 40.53
N ASN A 84 5.23 -2.75 39.88
CA ASN A 84 5.70 -3.97 40.52
C ASN A 84 7.21 -4.01 40.69
N LEU A 85 7.66 -4.59 41.82
CA LEU A 85 9.06 -4.89 42.10
C LEU A 85 9.58 -6.06 41.23
N ARG A 86 10.91 -6.17 41.10
CA ARG A 86 11.56 -7.32 40.46
C ARG A 86 11.07 -8.65 41.02
N GLY A 87 10.71 -9.58 40.17
CA GLY A 87 10.29 -10.93 40.58
C GLY A 87 8.77 -11.16 40.60
N ALA A 88 7.95 -10.15 40.41
CA ALA A 88 6.54 -10.35 40.08
C ALA A 88 6.42 -11.03 38.71
N THR A 89 5.57 -12.04 38.63
CA THR A 89 5.39 -12.93 37.46
C THR A 89 5.40 -12.22 36.14
N PRO A 90 6.24 -12.65 35.16
CA PRO A 90 6.18 -12.14 33.81
C PRO A 90 4.80 -12.47 33.22
N GLY A 91 3.97 -11.49 32.97
CA GLY A 91 2.63 -11.71 32.44
C GLY A 91 1.61 -10.67 32.88
N SER A 92 1.96 -9.81 33.84
CA SER A 92 1.06 -8.77 34.35
C SER A 92 1.04 -7.51 33.49
N TYR A 93 1.93 -7.41 32.50
CA TYR A 93 1.98 -6.25 31.61
C TYR A 93 1.47 -6.64 30.24
N ALA A 94 0.55 -5.86 29.73
CA ALA A 94 0.15 -5.98 28.35
C ALA A 94 1.41 -5.85 27.47
N THR A 95 1.56 -6.73 26.49
CA THR A 95 2.66 -6.76 25.49
C THR A 95 2.83 -5.45 24.70
N GLU A 96 2.10 -4.45 25.07
CA GLU A 96 1.91 -3.14 24.42
C GLU A 96 2.92 -2.09 24.91
N TYR A 97 3.56 -2.31 26.05
CA TYR A 97 4.56 -1.38 26.55
C TYR A 97 5.94 -1.74 26.00
N SER A 98 6.41 -1.00 25.01
CA SER A 98 7.65 -1.31 24.28
C SER A 98 8.93 -1.17 25.13
N HIS A 99 8.89 -0.34 26.21
CA HIS A 99 10.01 -0.06 27.08
C HIS A 99 9.53 0.03 28.52
N VAL A 100 9.72 -1.04 29.31
CA VAL A 100 9.28 -1.08 30.71
C VAL A 100 10.45 -1.30 31.64
N LEU A 101 10.58 -0.46 32.67
CA LEU A 101 11.47 -0.66 33.81
C LEU A 101 10.68 -1.17 35.03
N PRO A 102 11.25 -2.06 35.86
CA PRO A 102 10.64 -2.40 37.13
C PRO A 102 10.63 -1.18 38.09
N PHE A 103 9.75 -1.18 39.08
CA PHE A 103 9.68 -0.06 40.04
C PHE A 103 11.00 0.20 40.77
N ASP A 104 11.75 -0.87 41.07
CA ASP A 104 13.05 -0.83 41.74
C ASP A 104 14.25 -0.71 40.78
N PHE A 105 14.05 -0.10 39.60
CA PHE A 105 15.10 0.09 38.62
C PHE A 105 16.36 0.77 39.19
N THR A 106 17.50 0.41 38.65
CA THR A 106 18.81 0.98 38.98
C THR A 106 19.17 2.11 38.02
N GLY A 107 20.07 3.02 38.47
CA GLY A 107 20.56 4.08 37.57
C GLY A 107 21.27 3.55 36.31
N ALA A 108 21.90 2.36 36.39
CA ALA A 108 22.50 1.74 35.22
C ALA A 108 21.46 1.30 34.17
N GLU A 109 20.34 0.73 34.63
CA GLU A 109 19.25 0.29 33.76
C GLU A 109 18.54 1.47 33.12
N LEU A 110 18.26 2.51 33.89
CA LEU A 110 17.65 3.74 33.37
C LEU A 110 18.55 4.35 32.29
N ARG A 111 19.85 4.54 32.57
CA ARG A 111 20.80 5.08 31.58
C ARG A 111 20.93 4.22 30.33
N ALA A 112 20.97 2.90 30.46
CA ALA A 112 21.04 2.00 29.32
C ALA A 112 19.78 2.10 28.44
N MET A 113 18.59 2.22 29.05
CA MET A 113 17.34 2.36 28.33
C MET A 113 17.23 3.74 27.63
N LEU A 114 17.61 4.81 28.34
CA LEU A 114 17.65 6.15 27.75
C LEU A 114 18.65 6.23 26.58
N ALA A 115 19.86 5.65 26.72
CA ALA A 115 20.85 5.60 25.65
C ALA A 115 20.30 4.85 24.44
N ARG A 116 19.57 3.77 24.62
CA ARG A 116 18.92 3.00 23.56
C ARG A 116 17.83 3.79 22.83
N ILE A 117 17.01 4.54 23.59
CA ILE A 117 15.98 5.44 23.01
C ILE A 117 16.65 6.57 22.24
N LEU A 118 17.64 7.25 22.82
CA LEU A 118 18.37 8.34 22.18
C LEU A 118 19.12 7.87 20.93
N GLN A 119 19.75 6.70 20.96
CA GLN A 119 20.41 6.12 19.79
C GLN A 119 19.42 5.85 18.65
N ARG A 120 18.20 5.39 18.97
CA ARG A 120 17.14 5.22 17.98
C ARG A 120 16.67 6.55 17.41
N LEU A 121 16.49 7.58 18.25
CA LEU A 121 16.14 8.93 17.79
C LEU A 121 17.24 9.54 16.92
N GLN A 122 18.50 9.36 17.28
CA GLN A 122 19.66 9.86 16.52
C GLN A 122 19.85 9.09 15.21
N SER A 123 19.64 7.76 15.20
CA SER A 123 19.67 6.98 13.95
C SER A 123 18.51 7.33 13.02
N ALA A 124 17.34 7.66 13.53
CA ALA A 124 16.24 8.19 12.75
C ALA A 124 16.55 9.61 12.19
N HIS A 125 17.33 10.41 12.91
CA HIS A 125 17.68 11.78 12.51
C HIS A 125 18.89 11.85 11.56
N ASN A 126 19.82 10.90 11.63
CA ASN A 126 21.05 10.87 10.82
C ASN A 126 20.92 10.06 9.51
N GLN A 127 19.80 9.40 9.26
CA GLN A 127 19.52 8.93 7.92
C GLN A 127 19.13 10.13 7.06
N PRO A 128 19.77 10.33 5.88
CA PRO A 128 19.29 11.34 4.96
C PRO A 128 17.80 11.06 4.76
N GLN A 129 16.96 12.05 5.04
CA GLN A 129 15.52 11.98 4.81
C GLN A 129 15.27 11.61 3.34
N ARG A 130 15.33 10.31 3.04
CA ARG A 130 14.58 9.79 1.92
C ARG A 130 13.14 9.88 2.37
N SER A 131 12.37 10.69 1.72
CA SER A 131 10.99 11.08 1.99
C SER A 131 9.97 9.93 1.93
N ASP A 132 10.34 8.73 2.32
CA ASP A 132 9.63 7.49 2.06
C ASP A 132 9.30 6.66 3.32
N ASP A 133 9.20 7.31 4.48
CA ASP A 133 8.72 6.61 5.67
C ASP A 133 7.27 6.17 5.46
N ILE A 134 7.07 4.85 5.50
CA ILE A 134 5.73 4.27 5.49
C ILE A 134 5.06 4.66 6.80
N ILE A 135 3.98 5.42 6.69
CA ILE A 135 3.19 5.82 7.86
C ILE A 135 2.39 4.60 8.30
N ALA A 136 2.59 4.20 9.54
CA ALA A 136 1.91 3.07 10.14
C ALA A 136 1.71 3.31 11.63
N VAL A 137 0.46 3.27 12.05
CA VAL A 137 0.03 3.35 13.45
C VAL A 137 -0.64 2.04 13.84
N ALA A 138 -1.34 1.41 12.89
CA ALA A 138 -2.07 0.18 13.11
C ALA A 138 -1.13 -0.99 13.46
N PRO A 139 -1.46 -1.81 14.50
CA PRO A 139 -0.64 -2.95 14.91
C PRO A 139 -0.38 -3.95 13.78
N CYS A 140 -1.36 -4.22 12.92
CA CYS A 140 -1.21 -5.12 11.77
C CYS A 140 -0.16 -4.61 10.77
N MET A 141 -0.12 -3.29 10.54
CA MET A 141 0.87 -2.70 9.65
C MET A 141 2.26 -2.65 10.29
N LEU A 142 2.35 -2.36 11.59
CA LEU A 142 3.61 -2.40 12.33
C LEU A 142 4.20 -3.81 12.36
N SER A 143 3.37 -4.86 12.53
CA SER A 143 3.80 -6.26 12.43
C SER A 143 4.34 -6.57 11.03
N LEU A 144 3.64 -6.18 9.97
CA LEU A 144 4.12 -6.36 8.60
C LEU A 144 5.47 -5.68 8.36
N LEU A 145 5.66 -4.45 8.86
CA LEU A 145 6.93 -3.74 8.72
C LEU A 145 8.07 -4.44 9.48
N HIS A 146 7.76 -5.01 10.65
CA HIS A 146 8.71 -5.81 11.40
C HIS A 146 9.10 -7.09 10.63
N ASP A 147 8.13 -7.80 10.06
CA ASP A 147 8.38 -8.97 9.23
C ASP A 147 9.20 -8.61 7.98
N ALA A 148 8.85 -7.51 7.31
CA ALA A 148 9.61 -7.01 6.17
C ALA A 148 11.07 -6.70 6.54
N ASP A 149 11.32 -6.09 7.70
CA ASP A 149 12.67 -5.80 8.19
C ASP A 149 13.43 -7.10 8.56
N THR A 150 12.73 -8.08 9.14
CA THR A 150 13.31 -9.40 9.48
C THR A 150 13.78 -10.14 8.23
N PHE A 151 13.00 -10.09 7.16
CA PHE A 151 13.32 -10.75 5.89
C PHE A 151 14.10 -9.86 4.91
N ALA A 152 14.47 -8.65 5.31
CA ALA A 152 15.18 -7.73 4.41
C ALA A 152 16.53 -8.28 3.95
N ASP A 153 17.31 -8.88 4.83
CA ASP A 153 18.66 -9.39 4.52
C ASP A 153 18.69 -10.77 3.85
N CYS A 154 17.55 -11.42 3.63
CA CYS A 154 17.54 -12.71 2.97
C CYS A 154 17.69 -12.58 1.43
N GLU A 155 18.30 -13.58 0.79
CA GLU A 155 18.44 -13.69 -0.67
C GLU A 155 17.20 -14.30 -1.35
N HIS A 156 16.25 -14.80 -0.55
CA HIS A 156 15.07 -15.51 -1.05
C HIS A 156 14.09 -14.55 -1.72
N SER A 157 13.29 -15.11 -2.62
CA SER A 157 12.19 -14.38 -3.24
C SER A 157 11.11 -14.04 -2.21
N VAL A 158 10.55 -12.84 -2.33
CA VAL A 158 9.46 -12.37 -1.48
C VAL A 158 8.26 -12.08 -2.35
N LEU A 159 7.11 -12.68 -2.00
CA LEU A 159 5.83 -12.40 -2.61
C LEU A 159 5.02 -11.47 -1.70
N ILE A 160 4.65 -10.31 -2.22
CA ILE A 160 3.82 -9.32 -1.52
C ILE A 160 2.40 -9.39 -2.07
N SER A 161 1.45 -9.80 -1.25
CA SER A 161 0.02 -9.83 -1.59
C SER A 161 -0.73 -8.68 -0.92
N GLY A 162 -1.82 -8.22 -1.54
CA GLY A 162 -2.69 -7.18 -0.97
C GLY A 162 -3.46 -6.46 -2.06
N GLU A 163 -4.54 -5.78 -1.68
CA GLU A 163 -5.40 -5.06 -2.61
C GLU A 163 -4.66 -3.95 -3.38
N THR A 164 -5.29 -3.48 -4.47
CA THR A 164 -4.76 -2.36 -5.24
C THR A 164 -4.70 -1.09 -4.38
N GLY A 165 -3.58 -0.37 -4.46
CA GLY A 165 -3.42 0.90 -3.74
C GLY A 165 -3.03 0.79 -2.26
N THR A 166 -2.77 -0.42 -1.73
CA THR A 166 -2.36 -0.62 -0.33
C THR A 166 -0.91 -0.23 -0.03
N GLY A 167 -0.07 -0.05 -1.06
CA GLY A 167 1.33 0.35 -0.91
C GLY A 167 2.34 -0.79 -1.02
N LYS A 168 2.03 -1.87 -1.75
CA LYS A 168 2.94 -3.02 -1.99
C LYS A 168 4.32 -2.61 -2.50
N GLU A 169 4.39 -1.63 -3.41
CA GLU A 169 5.64 -1.09 -3.94
C GLU A 169 6.53 -0.48 -2.84
N ARG A 170 5.92 0.22 -1.85
CA ARG A 170 6.66 0.78 -0.71
C ARG A 170 7.27 -0.29 0.20
N ILE A 171 6.57 -1.42 0.36
CA ILE A 171 7.12 -2.57 1.09
C ILE A 171 8.29 -3.17 0.31
N ALA A 172 8.18 -3.28 -1.02
CA ALA A 172 9.27 -3.76 -1.87
C ALA A 172 10.50 -2.82 -1.82
N GLU A 173 10.31 -1.50 -1.87
CA GLU A 173 11.37 -0.50 -1.69
C GLU A 173 12.05 -0.64 -0.32
N ARG A 174 11.26 -0.83 0.75
CA ARG A 174 11.79 -1.04 2.10
C ARG A 174 12.64 -2.30 2.19
N LEU A 175 12.18 -3.42 1.61
CA LEU A 175 12.95 -4.67 1.52
C LEU A 175 14.27 -4.49 0.79
N HIS A 176 14.27 -3.68 -0.28
CA HIS A 176 15.48 -3.36 -1.05
C HIS A 176 16.45 -2.50 -0.23
N VAL A 177 15.99 -1.36 0.28
CA VAL A 177 16.85 -0.40 0.99
C VAL A 177 17.48 -1.00 2.25
N ARG A 178 16.75 -1.91 2.91
CA ARG A 178 17.24 -2.57 4.13
C ARG A 178 18.07 -3.82 3.88
N ASN A 179 18.20 -4.26 2.64
CA ASN A 179 19.06 -5.38 2.29
C ASN A 179 20.53 -4.94 2.24
N THR A 180 21.41 -5.62 2.96
CA THR A 180 22.82 -5.25 3.06
C THR A 180 23.60 -5.58 1.78
N HIS A 181 23.20 -6.61 1.04
CA HIS A 181 23.88 -7.06 -0.17
C HIS A 181 23.38 -6.34 -1.43
N TYR A 182 22.06 -6.33 -1.65
CA TYR A 182 21.43 -5.79 -2.87
C TYR A 182 20.95 -4.34 -2.74
N GLY A 183 20.85 -3.80 -1.52
CA GLY A 183 20.30 -2.47 -1.26
C GLY A 183 21.11 -1.29 -1.80
N GLN A 184 22.39 -1.51 -2.15
CA GLN A 184 23.24 -0.53 -2.81
C GLN A 184 23.15 -0.61 -4.34
N GLY A 185 22.58 -1.68 -4.88
CA GLY A 185 22.40 -1.91 -6.30
C GLY A 185 21.14 -1.24 -6.87
N PRO A 186 20.82 -1.51 -8.14
CA PRO A 186 19.63 -0.95 -8.77
C PRO A 186 18.34 -1.56 -8.22
N PHE A 187 17.32 -0.74 -8.05
CA PHE A 187 15.92 -1.18 -7.82
C PHE A 187 15.15 -1.04 -9.14
N VAL A 188 14.92 -2.17 -9.82
CA VAL A 188 14.26 -2.20 -11.13
C VAL A 188 12.81 -2.59 -10.94
N VAL A 189 11.88 -1.67 -11.22
CA VAL A 189 10.44 -1.84 -11.10
C VAL A 189 9.84 -2.18 -12.46
N VAL A 190 9.07 -3.26 -12.51
CA VAL A 190 8.41 -3.72 -13.74
C VAL A 190 6.95 -4.05 -13.42
N ASN A 191 6.01 -3.32 -14.01
CA ASN A 191 4.60 -3.69 -13.96
C ASN A 191 4.30 -4.69 -15.08
N CYS A 192 4.00 -5.94 -14.70
CA CYS A 192 3.77 -7.05 -15.63
C CYS A 192 2.51 -6.85 -16.49
N GLY A 193 1.47 -6.23 -15.94
CA GLY A 193 0.23 -5.96 -16.67
C GLY A 193 0.33 -4.85 -17.73
N ALA A 194 1.36 -4.00 -17.62
CA ALA A 194 1.56 -2.89 -18.56
C ALA A 194 2.37 -3.27 -19.81
N ILE A 195 2.92 -4.49 -19.88
CA ILE A 195 3.81 -4.91 -20.98
C ILE A 195 3.03 -5.55 -22.11
N PRO A 196 3.06 -4.99 -23.33
CA PRO A 196 2.46 -5.63 -24.49
C PRO A 196 3.14 -6.99 -24.80
N ASP A 197 2.33 -7.99 -25.15
CA ASP A 197 2.83 -9.35 -25.42
C ASP A 197 4.01 -9.41 -26.38
N GLY A 198 3.97 -8.65 -27.46
CA GLY A 198 5.06 -8.63 -28.47
C GLY A 198 6.38 -8.00 -28.00
N LEU A 199 6.39 -7.27 -26.87
CA LEU A 199 7.57 -6.60 -26.36
C LEU A 199 8.19 -7.31 -25.15
N PHE A 200 7.50 -8.26 -24.54
CA PHE A 200 7.94 -8.94 -23.33
C PHE A 200 9.36 -9.48 -23.45
N GLU A 201 9.63 -10.24 -24.50
CA GLU A 201 10.95 -10.86 -24.68
C GLU A 201 12.05 -9.84 -24.82
N SER A 202 11.83 -8.80 -25.62
CA SER A 202 12.81 -7.75 -25.86
C SER A 202 13.10 -6.92 -24.59
N LEU A 203 12.07 -6.68 -23.76
CA LEU A 203 12.19 -5.90 -22.52
C LEU A 203 12.81 -6.72 -21.39
N PHE A 204 12.38 -7.98 -21.20
CA PHE A 204 12.89 -8.81 -20.11
C PHE A 204 14.28 -9.38 -20.38
N PHE A 205 14.49 -9.94 -21.60
CA PHE A 205 15.72 -10.64 -21.95
C PHE A 205 16.75 -9.74 -22.66
N GLY A 206 16.30 -8.60 -23.20
CA GLY A 206 17.14 -7.73 -24.00
C GLY A 206 17.34 -8.27 -25.43
N HIS A 207 18.00 -7.47 -26.26
CA HIS A 207 18.28 -7.84 -27.64
C HIS A 207 19.64 -7.35 -28.12
N ALA A 208 20.25 -8.11 -29.04
CA ALA A 208 21.46 -7.70 -29.75
C ALA A 208 21.09 -6.77 -30.91
N LYS A 209 22.04 -5.95 -31.34
CA LYS A 209 21.88 -5.13 -32.55
C LYS A 209 21.56 -6.02 -33.77
N GLY A 210 20.49 -5.68 -34.49
CA GLY A 210 20.10 -6.39 -35.70
C GLY A 210 19.29 -7.68 -35.45
N SER A 211 18.85 -7.97 -34.24
CA SER A 211 18.09 -9.19 -33.90
C SER A 211 16.67 -9.24 -34.51
N PHE A 212 16.09 -8.09 -34.81
CA PHE A 212 14.81 -7.96 -35.52
C PHE A 212 14.73 -6.61 -36.27
N THR A 213 13.73 -6.48 -37.13
CA THR A 213 13.47 -5.24 -37.87
C THR A 213 13.16 -4.09 -36.90
N GLY A 214 14.10 -3.13 -36.75
CA GLY A 214 14.01 -2.04 -35.77
C GLY A 214 15.02 -2.13 -34.61
N ALA A 215 15.74 -3.20 -34.44
CA ALA A 215 16.82 -3.35 -33.43
C ALA A 215 18.11 -2.59 -33.86
N VAL A 216 18.07 -1.26 -33.90
CA VAL A 216 19.19 -0.42 -34.32
C VAL A 216 20.37 -0.46 -33.34
N THR A 217 20.09 -0.60 -32.05
CA THR A 217 21.05 -0.68 -30.96
C THR A 217 20.83 -1.93 -30.12
N ALA A 218 21.86 -2.40 -29.41
CA ALA A 218 21.69 -3.44 -28.41
C ALA A 218 21.00 -2.86 -27.17
N HIS A 219 20.12 -3.63 -26.51
CA HIS A 219 19.43 -3.23 -25.30
C HIS A 219 19.58 -4.30 -24.21
N LYS A 220 19.89 -3.87 -22.97
CA LYS A 220 19.92 -4.75 -21.80
C LYS A 220 18.48 -4.96 -21.28
N GLY A 221 18.08 -6.21 -21.11
CA GLY A 221 16.79 -6.54 -20.54
C GLY A 221 16.71 -6.25 -19.02
N PHE A 222 15.49 -6.26 -18.47
CA PHE A 222 15.26 -5.98 -17.05
C PHE A 222 16.04 -6.90 -16.12
N PHE A 223 16.22 -8.18 -16.47
CA PHE A 223 17.04 -9.10 -15.69
C PHE A 223 18.49 -8.66 -15.58
N GLU A 224 19.08 -8.17 -16.66
CA GLU A 224 20.45 -7.65 -16.66
C GLU A 224 20.55 -6.30 -15.95
N GLN A 225 19.53 -5.45 -16.08
CA GLN A 225 19.49 -4.14 -15.43
C GLN A 225 19.40 -4.28 -13.90
N ALA A 226 18.74 -5.34 -13.40
CA ALA A 226 18.59 -5.61 -11.98
C ALA A 226 19.83 -6.28 -11.35
N SER A 227 20.84 -6.63 -12.14
CA SER A 227 22.02 -7.34 -11.64
C SER A 227 22.75 -6.54 -10.56
N GLY A 228 23.08 -7.18 -9.45
CA GLY A 228 23.64 -6.56 -8.25
C GLY A 228 22.62 -5.81 -7.39
N GLY A 229 21.32 -5.89 -7.71
CA GLY A 229 20.25 -5.19 -7.02
C GLY A 229 18.98 -6.02 -6.86
N THR A 230 17.83 -5.38 -6.91
CA THR A 230 16.52 -6.01 -6.74
C THR A 230 15.66 -5.82 -7.98
N LEU A 231 15.08 -6.92 -8.48
CA LEU A 231 14.01 -6.88 -9.48
C LEU A 231 12.67 -6.96 -8.77
N PHE A 232 11.85 -5.93 -8.93
CA PHE A 232 10.48 -5.88 -8.43
C PHE A 232 9.50 -6.07 -9.57
N LEU A 233 8.70 -7.16 -9.50
CA LEU A 233 7.68 -7.50 -10.47
C LEU A 233 6.30 -7.20 -9.88
N ASP A 234 5.68 -6.10 -10.28
CA ASP A 234 4.31 -5.77 -9.85
C ASP A 234 3.28 -6.45 -10.76
N GLU A 235 2.12 -6.78 -10.18
CA GLU A 235 1.01 -7.46 -10.86
C GLU A 235 1.42 -8.76 -11.56
N ILE A 236 2.24 -9.59 -10.88
CA ILE A 236 2.81 -10.83 -11.44
C ILE A 236 1.73 -11.83 -11.93
N ALA A 237 0.53 -11.77 -11.34
CA ALA A 237 -0.61 -12.60 -11.74
C ALA A 237 -1.14 -12.29 -13.16
N ASP A 238 -0.77 -11.15 -13.74
CA ASP A 238 -1.22 -10.74 -15.07
C ASP A 238 -0.36 -11.29 -16.21
N LEU A 239 0.77 -11.95 -15.87
CA LEU A 239 1.58 -12.62 -16.88
C LEU A 239 0.86 -13.79 -17.53
N PRO A 240 0.78 -13.88 -18.87
CA PRO A 240 0.31 -15.05 -19.60
C PRO A 240 1.14 -16.30 -19.28
N LEU A 241 0.54 -17.49 -19.35
CA LEU A 241 1.20 -18.75 -19.00
C LEU A 241 2.53 -18.98 -19.75
N TYR A 242 2.62 -18.61 -21.03
CA TYR A 242 3.85 -18.78 -21.80
C TYR A 242 5.01 -17.90 -21.31
N GLN A 243 4.70 -16.71 -20.77
CA GLN A 243 5.69 -15.81 -20.17
C GLN A 243 6.13 -16.32 -18.79
N GLN A 244 5.21 -16.92 -18.03
CA GLN A 244 5.51 -17.56 -16.76
C GLN A 244 6.55 -18.68 -16.91
N VAL A 245 6.47 -19.49 -17.98
CA VAL A 245 7.47 -20.53 -18.29
C VAL A 245 8.88 -19.92 -18.48
N LYS A 246 8.95 -18.81 -19.22
CA LYS A 246 10.21 -18.14 -19.50
C LYS A 246 10.82 -17.52 -18.25
N LEU A 247 9.97 -16.89 -17.42
CA LEU A 247 10.38 -16.34 -16.14
C LEU A 247 10.94 -17.43 -15.23
N LEU A 248 10.24 -18.57 -15.10
CA LEU A 248 10.69 -19.68 -14.27
C LEU A 248 12.08 -20.17 -14.67
N ARG A 249 12.35 -20.36 -15.97
CA ARG A 249 13.67 -20.78 -16.46
C ARG A 249 14.77 -19.83 -16.02
N VAL A 250 14.57 -18.51 -16.13
CA VAL A 250 15.58 -17.53 -15.70
C VAL A 250 15.80 -17.60 -14.20
N LEU A 251 14.76 -17.80 -13.41
CA LEU A 251 14.88 -17.89 -11.94
C LEU A 251 15.59 -19.18 -11.50
N GLU A 252 15.50 -20.26 -12.26
CA GLU A 252 16.18 -21.52 -11.98
C GLU A 252 17.62 -21.51 -12.45
N GLU A 253 17.87 -21.11 -13.70
CA GLU A 253 19.18 -21.16 -14.33
C GLU A 253 20.09 -19.99 -13.91
N ARG A 254 19.51 -18.90 -13.41
CA ARG A 254 20.25 -17.65 -13.10
C ARG A 254 21.08 -17.13 -14.26
N THR A 255 20.59 -17.38 -15.49
CA THR A 255 21.21 -16.91 -16.73
C THR A 255 20.16 -16.39 -17.69
N VAL A 256 20.55 -15.44 -18.53
CA VAL A 256 19.73 -14.92 -19.61
C VAL A 256 20.52 -14.87 -20.92
N THR A 257 19.86 -15.17 -22.03
CA THR A 257 20.42 -15.00 -23.37
C THR A 257 19.62 -13.93 -24.10
N ARG A 258 20.28 -12.87 -24.56
CA ARG A 258 19.62 -11.80 -25.34
C ARG A 258 19.11 -12.33 -26.66
N LEU A 259 17.98 -11.77 -27.13
CA LEU A 259 17.45 -12.09 -28.45
C LEU A 259 18.52 -11.81 -29.53
N GLY A 260 18.76 -12.79 -30.40
CA GLY A 260 19.78 -12.70 -31.45
C GLY A 260 21.24 -12.87 -30.98
N SER A 261 21.46 -13.31 -29.73
CA SER A 261 22.78 -13.67 -29.18
C SER A 261 22.80 -15.15 -28.79
N ALA A 262 23.97 -15.78 -28.87
CA ALA A 262 24.19 -17.15 -28.35
C ALA A 262 24.91 -17.15 -27.00
N THR A 263 25.33 -15.99 -26.48
CA THR A 263 26.12 -15.90 -25.25
C THR A 263 25.21 -15.72 -24.05
N PRO A 264 25.20 -16.66 -23.08
CA PRO A 264 24.46 -16.50 -21.85
C PRO A 264 25.16 -15.49 -20.93
N VAL A 265 24.38 -14.67 -20.25
CA VAL A 265 24.81 -13.71 -19.22
C VAL A 265 24.34 -14.23 -17.86
N ARG A 266 25.27 -14.37 -16.91
CA ARG A 266 24.94 -14.71 -15.52
C ARG A 266 24.23 -13.55 -14.84
N LEU A 267 23.22 -13.89 -14.04
CA LEU A 267 22.39 -12.95 -13.31
C LEU A 267 22.58 -13.14 -11.81
N ASP A 268 22.73 -12.02 -11.12
CA ASP A 268 22.76 -11.98 -9.66
C ASP A 268 21.84 -10.84 -9.20
N PHE A 269 20.64 -11.18 -8.78
CA PHE A 269 19.67 -10.22 -8.26
C PHE A 269 18.72 -10.87 -7.26
N ARG A 270 18.17 -10.06 -6.37
CA ARG A 270 17.06 -10.43 -5.50
C ARG A 270 15.74 -10.22 -6.21
N LEU A 271 14.81 -11.16 -6.06
CA LEU A 271 13.46 -11.06 -6.64
C LEU A 271 12.44 -10.69 -5.56
N VAL A 272 11.66 -9.66 -5.83
CA VAL A 272 10.44 -9.31 -5.08
C VAL A 272 9.29 -9.27 -6.08
N ALA A 273 8.21 -9.97 -5.81
CA ALA A 273 7.01 -9.98 -6.65
C ALA A 273 5.81 -9.45 -5.87
N ALA A 274 4.88 -8.78 -6.54
CA ALA A 274 3.65 -8.30 -5.94
C ALA A 274 2.42 -8.70 -6.75
N THR A 275 1.29 -8.86 -6.06
CA THR A 275 0.01 -9.19 -6.69
C THR A 275 -1.16 -8.67 -5.87
N ASN A 276 -2.23 -8.29 -6.56
CA ASN A 276 -3.55 -8.00 -5.97
C ASN A 276 -4.53 -9.18 -6.10
N LYS A 277 -4.12 -10.28 -6.80
CA LYS A 277 -4.96 -11.46 -7.00
C LYS A 277 -4.51 -12.62 -6.12
N PRO A 278 -5.42 -13.44 -5.59
CA PRO A 278 -5.05 -14.61 -4.81
C PRO A 278 -4.40 -15.67 -5.71
N LEU A 279 -3.05 -15.73 -5.75
CA LEU A 279 -2.29 -16.60 -6.65
C LEU A 279 -2.63 -18.08 -6.46
N ARG A 280 -2.96 -18.52 -5.24
CA ARG A 280 -3.36 -19.91 -4.98
C ARG A 280 -4.61 -20.30 -5.77
N GLU A 281 -5.59 -19.39 -5.85
CA GLU A 281 -6.80 -19.58 -6.66
C GLU A 281 -6.49 -19.53 -8.16
N GLN A 282 -5.56 -18.67 -8.58
CA GLN A 282 -5.12 -18.63 -9.97
C GLN A 282 -4.42 -19.94 -10.39
N VAL A 283 -3.65 -20.56 -9.48
CA VAL A 283 -3.04 -21.88 -9.69
C VAL A 283 -4.12 -22.96 -9.84
N GLN A 284 -5.09 -23.00 -8.93
CA GLN A 284 -6.21 -23.97 -9.01
C GLN A 284 -7.02 -23.81 -10.29
N ALA A 285 -7.20 -22.59 -10.77
CA ALA A 285 -7.91 -22.28 -12.00
C ALA A 285 -7.05 -22.48 -13.27
N GLY A 286 -5.81 -22.95 -13.13
CA GLY A 286 -4.89 -23.16 -14.27
C GLY A 286 -4.42 -21.90 -14.98
N ARG A 287 -4.62 -20.72 -14.39
CA ARG A 287 -4.17 -19.41 -14.91
C ARG A 287 -2.78 -19.00 -14.44
N PHE A 288 -2.27 -19.64 -13.39
CA PHE A 288 -0.91 -19.47 -12.91
C PHE A 288 -0.26 -20.83 -12.67
N ARG A 289 1.03 -20.95 -12.96
CA ARG A 289 1.76 -22.22 -12.81
C ARG A 289 2.14 -22.46 -11.36
N ALA A 290 1.94 -23.67 -10.88
CA ALA A 290 2.26 -24.07 -9.52
C ALA A 290 3.78 -24.02 -9.24
N ASP A 291 4.62 -24.42 -10.20
CA ASP A 291 6.08 -24.40 -10.09
C ASP A 291 6.61 -22.97 -9.90
N LEU A 292 6.12 -22.02 -10.69
CA LEU A 292 6.47 -20.61 -10.54
C LEU A 292 5.96 -20.06 -9.20
N PHE A 293 4.73 -20.39 -8.77
CA PHE A 293 4.20 -19.96 -7.49
C PHE A 293 5.13 -20.34 -6.34
N PHE A 294 5.55 -21.60 -6.23
CA PHE A 294 6.45 -22.05 -5.17
C PHE A 294 7.85 -21.42 -5.27
N ARG A 295 8.28 -21.00 -6.44
CA ARG A 295 9.56 -20.30 -6.62
C ARG A 295 9.48 -18.84 -6.17
N LEU A 296 8.32 -18.20 -6.30
CA LEU A 296 8.07 -16.82 -5.89
C LEU A 296 7.73 -16.69 -4.40
N ALA A 297 6.90 -17.60 -3.89
CA ALA A 297 6.30 -17.56 -2.56
C ALA A 297 7.16 -18.27 -1.50
N VAL A 298 8.49 -18.03 -1.49
CA VAL A 298 9.36 -18.54 -0.43
C VAL A 298 9.09 -17.79 0.88
N ILE A 299 8.89 -16.47 0.79
CA ILE A 299 8.42 -15.60 1.86
C ILE A 299 7.18 -14.91 1.35
N GLU A 300 6.09 -15.00 2.11
CA GLU A 300 4.83 -14.35 1.77
C GLU A 300 4.57 -13.21 2.77
N LEU A 301 4.39 -11.97 2.28
CA LEU A 301 3.99 -10.80 3.06
C LEU A 301 2.63 -10.32 2.58
N GLN A 302 1.68 -10.19 3.51
CA GLN A 302 0.34 -9.71 3.19
C GLN A 302 0.17 -8.27 3.67
N VAL A 303 -0.05 -7.35 2.72
CA VAL A 303 -0.30 -5.94 3.04
C VAL A 303 -1.78 -5.76 3.36
N PRO A 304 -2.13 -5.35 4.59
CA PRO A 304 -3.53 -5.16 4.98
C PRO A 304 -4.16 -4.02 4.20
N SER A 305 -5.46 -4.14 3.92
CA SER A 305 -6.27 -3.07 3.34
C SER A 305 -6.32 -1.86 4.29
N LEU A 306 -6.66 -0.69 3.77
CA LEU A 306 -6.78 0.52 4.59
C LEU A 306 -7.89 0.39 5.64
N GLU A 307 -8.94 -0.38 5.35
CA GLU A 307 -10.02 -0.68 6.30
C GLU A 307 -9.55 -1.56 7.46
N GLU A 308 -8.73 -2.59 7.18
CA GLU A 308 -8.12 -3.45 8.20
C GLU A 308 -7.14 -2.69 9.08
N ARG A 309 -6.49 -1.63 8.57
CA ARG A 309 -5.62 -0.74 9.35
C ARG A 309 -6.41 0.18 10.28
N GLY A 310 -7.67 0.46 9.95
CA GLY A 310 -8.58 1.27 10.77
C GLY A 310 -8.36 2.78 10.68
N GLU A 311 -9.14 3.50 11.48
CA GLU A 311 -9.25 4.96 11.43
C GLU A 311 -7.93 5.68 11.76
N ALA A 312 -7.15 5.15 12.70
CA ALA A 312 -5.90 5.77 13.13
C ALA A 312 -4.89 5.88 11.97
N ASP A 313 -4.72 4.81 11.18
CA ASP A 313 -3.86 4.83 9.98
C ASP A 313 -4.42 5.76 8.90
N LYS A 314 -5.76 5.73 8.66
CA LYS A 314 -6.41 6.63 7.71
C LYS A 314 -6.07 8.08 8.01
N LEU A 315 -6.27 8.50 9.27
CA LEU A 315 -6.03 9.88 9.70
C LEU A 315 -4.55 10.26 9.69
N ALA A 316 -3.66 9.36 10.14
CA ALA A 316 -2.22 9.61 10.13
C ALA A 316 -1.69 9.80 8.69
N ILE A 317 -2.10 8.92 7.77
CA ILE A 317 -1.72 9.01 6.35
C ILE A 317 -2.31 10.28 5.72
N PHE A 318 -3.59 10.57 5.97
CA PHE A 318 -4.27 11.75 5.46
C PHE A 318 -3.58 13.04 5.92
N SER A 319 -3.34 13.19 7.22
CA SER A 319 -2.66 14.36 7.81
C SER A 319 -1.26 14.55 7.25
N SER A 320 -0.47 13.49 7.13
CA SER A 320 0.87 13.58 6.57
C SER A 320 0.87 14.04 5.10
N ILE A 321 -0.08 13.58 4.31
CA ILE A 321 -0.20 14.02 2.91
C ILE A 321 -0.63 15.49 2.86
N LEU A 322 -1.58 15.90 3.69
CA LEU A 322 -2.01 17.29 3.79
C LEU A 322 -0.84 18.21 4.14
N HIS A 323 -0.05 17.88 5.16
CA HIS A 323 1.14 18.65 5.54
C HIS A 323 2.12 18.80 4.36
N LYS A 324 2.39 17.71 3.63
CA LYS A 324 3.26 17.76 2.44
C LYS A 324 2.72 18.68 1.34
N VAL A 325 1.40 18.68 1.11
CA VAL A 325 0.75 19.48 0.05
C VAL A 325 0.65 20.95 0.43
N ILE A 326 0.31 21.23 1.68
CA ILE A 326 0.14 22.59 2.19
C ILE A 326 1.50 23.27 2.36
N GLY A 327 2.49 22.53 2.87
CA GLY A 327 3.83 23.01 3.21
C GLY A 327 3.88 23.68 4.58
N ASP A 328 5.06 23.65 5.19
CA ASP A 328 5.26 24.07 6.60
C ASP A 328 4.89 25.53 6.85
N GLU A 329 5.15 26.43 5.90
CA GLU A 329 4.86 27.86 6.03
C GLU A 329 3.35 28.15 6.15
N LEU A 330 2.52 27.42 5.41
CA LEU A 330 1.07 27.63 5.43
C LEU A 330 0.38 26.82 6.52
N THR A 331 0.96 25.72 6.95
CA THR A 331 0.44 24.92 8.08
C THR A 331 0.34 25.76 9.36
N GLY A 332 1.34 26.58 9.64
CA GLY A 332 1.32 27.52 10.78
C GLY A 332 0.21 28.58 10.69
N THR A 333 -0.24 28.94 9.49
CA THR A 333 -1.28 29.97 9.27
C THR A 333 -2.69 29.35 9.21
N LEU A 334 -2.83 28.19 8.58
CA LEU A 334 -4.11 27.48 8.40
C LEU A 334 -4.56 26.74 9.67
N GLY A 335 -3.61 26.37 10.54
CA GLY A 335 -3.86 25.49 11.68
C GLY A 335 -4.25 24.08 11.26
N GLU A 336 -4.67 23.28 12.25
CA GLU A 336 -5.12 21.90 12.04
C GLU A 336 -6.39 21.84 11.18
N PRO A 337 -6.58 20.75 10.40
CA PRO A 337 -7.81 20.53 9.65
C PRO A 337 -9.03 20.50 10.57
N PRO A 338 -10.14 21.16 10.24
CA PRO A 338 -11.37 21.12 11.02
C PRO A 338 -11.83 19.68 11.30
N PHE A 339 -12.38 19.45 12.48
CA PHE A 339 -12.81 18.13 12.95
C PHE A 339 -13.74 17.41 11.97
N PHE A 340 -14.67 18.13 11.33
CA PHE A 340 -15.59 17.52 10.37
C PHE A 340 -14.89 16.89 9.15
N ILE A 341 -13.72 17.40 8.74
CA ILE A 341 -12.92 16.81 7.65
C ILE A 341 -12.33 15.48 8.13
N LEU A 342 -11.74 15.48 9.32
CA LEU A 342 -11.12 14.30 9.92
C LEU A 342 -12.17 13.21 10.19
N ASP A 343 -13.31 13.60 10.76
CA ASP A 343 -14.43 12.68 11.02
C ASP A 343 -14.98 12.07 9.72
N ALA A 344 -15.19 12.90 8.69
CA ALA A 344 -15.61 12.40 7.38
C ALA A 344 -14.61 11.40 6.79
N VAL A 345 -13.32 11.67 6.84
CA VAL A 345 -12.26 10.77 6.34
C VAL A 345 -12.20 9.48 7.15
N ALA A 346 -12.32 9.54 8.48
CA ALA A 346 -12.31 8.36 9.35
C ALA A 346 -13.43 7.39 8.99
N GLN A 347 -14.63 7.92 8.72
CA GLN A 347 -15.83 7.12 8.42
C GLN A 347 -15.93 6.67 6.95
N MET A 348 -15.16 7.28 6.04
CA MET A 348 -15.19 6.90 4.62
C MET A 348 -14.58 5.52 4.38
N TYR A 349 -15.21 4.77 3.48
CA TYR A 349 -14.65 3.56 2.88
C TYR A 349 -13.83 3.92 1.64
N PHE A 350 -12.61 3.36 1.52
CA PHE A 350 -11.69 3.62 0.42
C PHE A 350 -11.38 2.33 -0.37
N PRO A 351 -12.17 1.98 -1.39
CA PRO A 351 -11.90 0.79 -2.23
C PRO A 351 -10.56 0.86 -2.96
N GLY A 352 -10.08 2.07 -3.26
CA GLY A 352 -8.73 2.31 -3.81
C GLY A 352 -7.63 2.45 -2.77
N ASN A 353 -7.94 2.11 -1.50
CA ASN A 353 -7.00 2.12 -0.38
C ASN A 353 -6.23 3.45 -0.24
N VAL A 354 -4.94 3.40 0.08
CA VAL A 354 -4.08 4.58 0.28
C VAL A 354 -3.99 5.44 -0.99
N ARG A 355 -4.12 4.85 -2.18
CA ARG A 355 -4.10 5.62 -3.44
C ARG A 355 -5.29 6.58 -3.54
N GLU A 356 -6.47 6.12 -3.16
CA GLU A 356 -7.69 6.94 -3.16
C GLU A 356 -7.66 7.98 -2.04
N LEU A 357 -7.26 7.58 -0.83
CA LEU A 357 -7.07 8.48 0.31
C LEU A 357 -6.07 9.60 -0.03
N ARG A 358 -4.96 9.27 -0.70
CA ARG A 358 -3.97 10.25 -1.19
C ARG A 358 -4.61 11.27 -2.14
N ASN A 359 -5.35 10.79 -3.13
CA ASN A 359 -6.01 11.68 -4.10
C ASN A 359 -6.99 12.64 -3.40
N LEU A 360 -7.71 12.16 -2.38
CA LEU A 360 -8.60 12.99 -1.58
C LEU A 360 -7.82 14.05 -0.79
N ALA A 361 -6.77 13.64 -0.08
CA ALA A 361 -5.92 14.52 0.71
C ALA A 361 -5.25 15.60 -0.18
N GLU A 362 -4.73 15.22 -1.35
CA GLU A 362 -4.13 16.15 -2.31
C GLU A 362 -5.15 17.18 -2.81
N ARG A 363 -6.36 16.76 -3.16
CA ARG A 363 -7.43 17.66 -3.60
C ARG A 363 -7.85 18.65 -2.53
N ILE A 364 -8.01 18.19 -1.27
CA ILE A 364 -8.34 19.06 -0.14
C ILE A 364 -7.18 20.00 0.17
N GLY A 365 -5.94 19.48 0.21
CA GLY A 365 -4.74 20.28 0.48
C GLY A 365 -4.52 21.39 -0.56
N VAL A 366 -4.71 21.10 -1.85
CA VAL A 366 -4.62 22.10 -2.92
C VAL A 366 -5.70 23.18 -2.76
N ALA A 367 -6.95 22.79 -2.45
CA ALA A 367 -8.04 23.74 -2.25
C ALA A 367 -7.75 24.65 -1.05
N ALA A 368 -7.36 24.09 0.09
CA ALA A 368 -7.01 24.86 1.30
C ALA A 368 -5.80 25.79 1.08
N ARG A 369 -4.78 25.32 0.35
CA ARG A 369 -3.60 26.13 -0.01
C ARG A 369 -3.96 27.34 -0.88
N GLN A 370 -4.86 27.17 -1.85
CA GLN A 370 -5.28 28.24 -2.76
C GLN A 370 -6.11 29.30 -2.03
N THR A 371 -7.02 28.87 -1.17
CA THR A 371 -7.94 29.78 -0.48
C THR A 371 -7.36 30.33 0.83
N ARG A 372 -6.29 29.75 1.35
CA ARG A 372 -5.73 29.99 2.69
C ARG A 372 -6.77 29.85 3.79
N ASP A 373 -7.78 29.02 3.59
CA ASP A 373 -8.85 28.76 4.51
C ASP A 373 -9.46 27.37 4.20
N TRP A 374 -9.74 26.58 5.23
CA TRP A 374 -10.34 25.25 5.10
C TRP A 374 -11.79 25.29 4.59
N LEU A 375 -12.51 26.39 4.85
CA LEU A 375 -13.94 26.53 4.61
C LEU A 375 -14.27 27.44 3.42
N ALA A 376 -13.31 28.19 2.92
CA ALA A 376 -13.56 29.20 1.88
C ALA A 376 -14.20 28.60 0.63
N GLY A 377 -15.32 29.19 0.22
CA GLY A 377 -16.06 28.85 -1.00
C GLY A 377 -16.71 27.47 -1.01
N GLY A 378 -16.76 26.74 0.10
CA GLY A 378 -17.36 25.41 0.18
C GLY A 378 -16.68 24.34 -0.71
N ALA A 379 -15.42 24.59 -1.14
CA ALA A 379 -14.68 23.68 -2.02
C ALA A 379 -14.41 22.34 -1.32
N THR A 380 -13.94 22.39 -0.08
CA THR A 380 -13.65 21.21 0.75
C THR A 380 -14.90 20.34 0.95
N GLU A 381 -16.04 20.95 1.28
CA GLU A 381 -17.30 20.22 1.44
C GLU A 381 -17.76 19.55 0.15
N ARG A 382 -17.61 20.22 -0.99
CA ARG A 382 -17.95 19.62 -2.31
C ARG A 382 -17.05 18.43 -2.63
N ILE A 383 -15.74 18.52 -2.34
CA ILE A 383 -14.78 17.43 -2.53
C ILE A 383 -15.16 16.24 -1.66
N LEU A 384 -15.49 16.46 -0.38
CA LEU A 384 -15.90 15.40 0.55
C LEU A 384 -17.20 14.73 0.12
N ARG A 385 -18.24 15.51 -0.23
CA ARG A 385 -19.53 14.96 -0.72
C ARG A 385 -19.34 14.12 -1.99
N GLN A 386 -18.48 14.56 -2.91
CA GLN A 386 -18.17 13.80 -4.12
C GLN A 386 -17.45 12.49 -3.81
N ALA A 387 -16.51 12.48 -2.87
CA ALA A 387 -15.82 11.27 -2.43
C ALA A 387 -16.79 10.29 -1.74
N GLN A 388 -17.65 10.79 -0.85
CA GLN A 388 -18.68 9.98 -0.18
C GLN A 388 -19.65 9.34 -1.16
N SER A 389 -20.10 10.06 -2.19
CA SER A 389 -21.03 9.51 -3.19
C SER A 389 -20.42 8.36 -3.99
N LEU A 390 -19.11 8.40 -4.28
CA LEU A 390 -18.39 7.33 -4.96
C LEU A 390 -18.22 6.10 -4.05
N SER A 391 -17.91 6.29 -2.78
CA SER A 391 -17.78 5.21 -1.80
C SER A 391 -19.10 4.43 -1.59
N VAL A 392 -20.24 5.12 -1.56
CA VAL A 392 -21.58 4.50 -1.41
C VAL A 392 -21.93 3.66 -2.63
N VAL A 393 -21.63 4.13 -3.83
CA VAL A 393 -21.90 3.37 -5.08
C VAL A 393 -21.10 2.06 -5.10
N THR A 394 -19.88 2.07 -4.62
CA THR A 394 -19.03 0.86 -4.58
C THR A 394 -19.51 -0.16 -3.54
N LEU A 395 -20.05 0.28 -2.41
CA LEU A 395 -20.65 -0.61 -1.39
C LEU A 395 -21.99 -1.23 -1.84
N ALA A 396 -22.71 -0.58 -2.76
CA ALA A 396 -23.99 -1.07 -3.28
C ALA A 396 -23.84 -2.17 -4.34
N LEU A 397 -22.65 -2.44 -4.83
CA LEU A 397 -22.38 -3.58 -5.71
C LEU A 397 -22.32 -4.85 -4.86
N PRO A 398 -23.14 -5.89 -5.10
CA PRO A 398 -23.11 -7.12 -4.32
C PRO A 398 -21.71 -7.75 -4.44
N ALA A 399 -21.13 -8.12 -3.29
CA ALA A 399 -19.91 -8.91 -3.21
C ALA A 399 -20.20 -10.28 -3.87
N GLY A 400 -19.83 -10.44 -5.13
CA GLY A 400 -20.13 -11.62 -5.93
C GLY A 400 -20.37 -11.35 -7.42
N SER A 401 -20.50 -10.07 -7.82
CA SER A 401 -20.36 -9.75 -9.24
C SER A 401 -18.86 -9.83 -9.56
N VAL A 402 -18.48 -10.95 -10.13
CA VAL A 402 -17.27 -11.07 -10.96
C VAL A 402 -17.18 -9.77 -11.74
N GLU A 403 -16.10 -8.96 -11.53
CA GLU A 403 -15.77 -7.91 -12.47
C GLU A 403 -15.93 -8.49 -13.87
N PRO A 404 -16.71 -7.89 -14.77
CA PRO A 404 -16.62 -8.32 -16.14
C PRO A 404 -15.15 -8.10 -16.51
N ALA A 405 -14.45 -9.21 -16.73
CA ALA A 405 -13.16 -9.18 -17.40
C ALA A 405 -13.29 -8.17 -18.53
N PRO A 406 -12.28 -7.29 -18.80
CA PRO A 406 -12.38 -6.26 -19.82
C PRO A 406 -13.01 -6.93 -21.03
N ALA A 407 -14.23 -6.50 -21.34
CA ALA A 407 -15.10 -7.15 -22.29
C ALA A 407 -14.22 -7.51 -23.48
N SER A 408 -14.07 -8.80 -23.75
CA SER A 408 -13.23 -9.23 -24.85
C SER A 408 -13.75 -8.45 -26.05
N ARG A 409 -12.89 -8.03 -26.98
CA ARG A 409 -13.31 -7.32 -28.20
C ARG A 409 -14.54 -7.99 -28.83
N ALA A 410 -14.69 -9.29 -28.64
CA ALA A 410 -15.84 -10.08 -29.05
C ALA A 410 -17.16 -9.69 -28.36
N ASN A 411 -17.19 -9.38 -27.06
CA ASN A 411 -18.41 -8.96 -26.36
C ASN A 411 -18.79 -7.52 -26.75
N TRP A 412 -17.80 -6.65 -26.90
CA TRP A 412 -18.03 -5.27 -27.39
C TRP A 412 -18.58 -5.27 -28.82
N ASP A 413 -18.02 -6.10 -29.70
CA ASP A 413 -18.50 -6.27 -31.07
C ASP A 413 -19.92 -6.87 -31.09
N LEU A 414 -20.27 -7.73 -30.15
CA LEU A 414 -21.62 -8.33 -30.05
C LEU A 414 -22.66 -7.33 -29.54
N GLU A 415 -22.32 -6.53 -28.53
CA GLU A 415 -23.19 -5.47 -28.00
C GLU A 415 -23.41 -4.36 -29.06
N GLU A 416 -22.37 -3.94 -29.75
CA GLU A 416 -22.46 -2.96 -30.81
C GLU A 416 -23.30 -3.49 -32.00
N ARG A 417 -23.14 -4.76 -32.36
CA ARG A 417 -23.98 -5.44 -33.36
C ARG A 417 -25.45 -5.42 -32.95
N ASN A 418 -25.78 -5.83 -31.75
CA ASN A 418 -27.14 -5.86 -31.20
C ASN A 418 -27.76 -4.45 -31.15
N ARG A 419 -26.99 -3.44 -30.76
CA ARG A 419 -27.43 -2.05 -30.75
C ARG A 419 -27.76 -1.54 -32.16
N ILE A 420 -26.98 -1.90 -33.18
CA ILE A 420 -27.22 -1.51 -34.56
C ILE A 420 -28.46 -2.24 -35.09
N ILE A 421 -28.64 -3.53 -34.82
CA ILE A 421 -29.83 -4.31 -35.24
C ILE A 421 -31.11 -3.75 -34.62
N ALA A 422 -31.09 -3.45 -33.30
CA ALA A 422 -32.22 -2.85 -32.61
C ALA A 422 -32.60 -1.47 -33.22
N ALA A 423 -31.62 -0.64 -33.54
CA ALA A 423 -31.85 0.66 -34.16
C ALA A 423 -32.34 0.53 -35.62
N LEU A 424 -31.89 -0.49 -36.38
CA LEU A 424 -32.40 -0.78 -37.71
C LEU A 424 -33.86 -1.27 -37.66
N GLY A 425 -34.18 -2.16 -36.72
CA GLY A 425 -35.57 -2.62 -36.51
C GLY A 425 -36.53 -1.48 -36.15
N ALA A 426 -36.11 -0.58 -35.24
CA ALA A 426 -36.90 0.58 -34.83
C ALA A 426 -37.16 1.60 -35.95
N ASN A 427 -36.37 1.59 -37.04
CA ASN A 427 -36.47 2.51 -38.16
C ASN A 427 -36.85 1.82 -39.49
N ASP A 428 -37.54 0.71 -39.46
CA ASP A 428 -37.94 -0.06 -40.64
C ASP A 428 -36.79 -0.30 -41.63
N TRP A 429 -35.59 -0.60 -41.13
CA TRP A 429 -34.36 -0.80 -41.89
C TRP A 429 -33.95 0.39 -42.78
N LYS A 430 -34.50 1.59 -42.51
CA LYS A 430 -34.14 2.82 -43.24
C LYS A 430 -32.80 3.37 -42.75
N ARG A 431 -31.71 3.04 -43.40
CA ARG A 431 -30.32 3.35 -43.05
C ARG A 431 -30.06 4.83 -42.74
N GLN A 432 -30.79 5.76 -43.39
CA GLN A 432 -30.61 7.19 -43.16
C GLN A 432 -31.14 7.62 -41.79
N HIS A 433 -32.31 7.15 -41.38
CA HIS A 433 -32.91 7.45 -40.07
C HIS A 433 -32.16 6.76 -38.94
N THR A 434 -31.75 5.53 -39.18
CA THR A 434 -30.92 4.76 -38.20
C THR A 434 -29.58 5.44 -37.96
N ALA A 435 -28.90 5.95 -38.98
CA ALA A 435 -27.65 6.68 -38.82
C ALA A 435 -27.82 7.97 -37.99
N GLN A 436 -28.92 8.70 -38.24
CA GLN A 436 -29.30 9.90 -37.44
C GLN A 436 -29.57 9.54 -35.99
N GLN A 437 -30.34 8.48 -35.71
CA GLN A 437 -30.66 8.03 -34.36
C GLN A 437 -29.41 7.58 -33.58
N LEU A 438 -28.48 6.92 -34.26
CA LEU A 438 -27.21 6.47 -33.66
C LEU A 438 -26.14 7.57 -33.57
N GLY A 439 -26.40 8.77 -34.09
CA GLY A 439 -25.45 9.87 -34.09
C GLY A 439 -24.21 9.65 -34.96
N ILE A 440 -24.28 8.78 -35.98
CA ILE A 440 -23.16 8.41 -36.88
C ILE A 440 -23.48 8.76 -38.36
N SER A 441 -22.44 8.89 -39.17
CA SER A 441 -22.65 9.10 -40.61
C SER A 441 -23.15 7.80 -41.28
N ARG A 442 -23.92 7.97 -42.38
CA ARG A 442 -24.40 6.85 -43.18
C ARG A 442 -23.27 5.90 -43.67
N LYS A 443 -22.10 6.47 -43.95
CA LYS A 443 -20.91 5.72 -44.35
C LYS A 443 -20.39 4.85 -43.23
N VAL A 444 -20.31 5.38 -42.01
CA VAL A 444 -19.87 4.66 -40.79
C VAL A 444 -20.86 3.55 -40.42
N LEU A 445 -22.17 3.81 -40.57
CA LEU A 445 -23.19 2.76 -40.36
C LEU A 445 -23.02 1.61 -41.35
N TRP A 446 -22.79 1.93 -42.63
CA TRP A 446 -22.57 0.92 -43.68
C TRP A 446 -21.30 0.07 -43.41
N GLU A 447 -20.18 0.70 -43.00
CA GLU A 447 -18.94 0.03 -42.65
C GLU A 447 -19.12 -0.90 -41.43
N LYS A 448 -19.87 -0.47 -40.42
CA LYS A 448 -20.21 -1.28 -39.24
C LYS A 448 -21.15 -2.45 -39.59
N MET A 449 -22.18 -2.22 -40.40
CA MET A 449 -23.06 -3.30 -40.91
C MET A 449 -22.26 -4.36 -41.64
N ARG A 450 -21.32 -3.95 -42.51
CA ARG A 450 -20.43 -4.88 -43.22
C ARG A 450 -19.48 -5.62 -42.29
N LYS A 451 -18.90 -4.93 -41.30
CA LYS A 451 -18.00 -5.51 -40.29
C LYS A 451 -18.72 -6.60 -39.49
N TYR A 452 -19.96 -6.35 -39.11
CA TYR A 452 -20.74 -7.23 -38.24
C TYR A 452 -21.66 -8.17 -39.03
N GLN A 453 -21.55 -8.23 -40.35
CA GLN A 453 -22.32 -9.09 -41.27
C GLN A 453 -23.85 -8.95 -41.08
N ILE A 454 -24.35 -7.72 -40.92
CA ILE A 454 -25.77 -7.43 -40.77
C ILE A 454 -26.36 -7.27 -42.16
N SER A 455 -27.23 -8.18 -42.61
CA SER A 455 -27.96 -8.12 -43.88
C SER A 455 -29.36 -7.59 -43.69
N ASP A 456 -29.93 -6.93 -44.72
CA ASP A 456 -31.30 -6.38 -44.70
C ASP A 456 -32.30 -7.55 -44.64
N GLY A 457 -33.01 -7.70 -43.51
CA GLY A 457 -34.15 -8.66 -43.43
C GLY A 457 -33.96 -9.90 -42.58
N GLU A 458 -33.06 -9.95 -41.61
CA GLU A 458 -33.08 -11.07 -40.62
C GLU A 458 -34.28 -10.91 -39.67
N PRO A 459 -35.22 -11.91 -39.62
CA PRO A 459 -36.30 -11.90 -38.63
C PRO A 459 -35.76 -12.27 -37.23
N GLU A 460 -36.40 -11.74 -36.24
CA GLU A 460 -36.18 -12.07 -34.81
C GLU A 460 -36.18 -13.60 -34.60
N VAL A 461 -35.09 -14.15 -34.11
CA VAL A 461 -35.08 -15.48 -33.52
C VAL A 461 -35.38 -15.33 -32.03
N PRO A 462 -36.54 -15.83 -31.54
CA PRO A 462 -36.83 -15.79 -30.10
C PRO A 462 -35.83 -16.70 -29.37
N LEU A 463 -35.25 -16.22 -28.29
CA LEU A 463 -34.54 -17.05 -27.30
C LEU A 463 -35.55 -18.00 -26.63
N ALA A 464 -35.71 -19.20 -27.18
CA ALA A 464 -36.38 -20.31 -26.51
C ALA A 464 -35.31 -21.24 -25.91
N VAL A 465 -35.15 -21.12 -24.60
CA VAL A 465 -34.98 -22.19 -23.63
C VAL A 465 -34.47 -23.51 -24.18
N LEU A 466 -33.19 -23.80 -23.94
CA LEU A 466 -32.69 -25.17 -23.87
C LEU A 466 -32.50 -25.52 -22.40
N LEU A 467 -33.53 -26.11 -21.80
CA LEU A 467 -33.42 -26.93 -20.60
C LEU A 467 -32.86 -28.30 -21.02
N PRO A 468 -31.96 -28.91 -20.26
CA PRO A 468 -31.51 -30.26 -20.52
C PRO A 468 -32.63 -31.26 -20.15
N HIS A 469 -33.05 -32.08 -21.12
CA HIS A 469 -33.89 -33.24 -20.88
C HIS A 469 -33.07 -34.35 -20.22
N GLU A 470 -33.63 -34.88 -19.17
CA GLU A 470 -33.28 -36.08 -18.46
C GLU A 470 -33.20 -37.29 -19.42
N ILE A 471 -32.15 -38.09 -19.23
CA ILE A 471 -32.04 -39.41 -19.82
C ILE A 471 -32.68 -40.36 -18.81
N GLU A 472 -33.88 -40.85 -19.09
CA GLU A 472 -34.44 -42.02 -18.46
C GLU A 472 -33.96 -43.27 -19.19
N ASP A 473 -33.57 -44.24 -18.38
CA ASP A 473 -33.22 -45.61 -18.73
C ASP A 473 -34.34 -46.32 -19.51
N ASP A 474 -33.95 -47.11 -20.48
CA ASP A 474 -34.66 -48.36 -20.80
C ASP A 474 -33.69 -49.48 -21.18
N ILE A 475 -33.54 -50.40 -20.26
CA ILE A 475 -33.04 -51.77 -20.42
C ILE A 475 -34.19 -52.56 -20.98
N GLU A 476 -33.98 -53.22 -22.11
CA GLU A 476 -34.39 -54.58 -22.47
C GLU A 476 -34.40 -54.82 -23.99
N LYS A 477 -33.46 -55.51 -24.51
CA LYS A 477 -33.47 -56.84 -25.16
C LYS A 477 -32.17 -57.09 -25.88
#